data_f27b66f238015766167ae0a40a058c21
#
_entry.id   f27b66f238015766167ae0a40a058c21
#
_cell.length_a   1.000
_cell.length_b   1.000
_cell.length_c   1.000
_cell.angle_alpha   90.00
_cell.angle_beta   90.00
_cell.angle_gamma   90.00
#
_symmetry.space_group_name_H-M   'P 1'
#
loop_
_entity.id
_entity.type
_entity.pdbx_description
1 polymer ?
#
loop_
_entity_poly.entity_id
_entity_poly.type
_entity_poly.pdbx_seq_one_letter_code
_entity_poly.pdbx_strand_id
1 'polypeptide(L)'
;MRDPTNRPQAVVLLSGGMDSCVTAAIARQECRSVAALHVSYGQLTEARERRAFEEICNYYRIAERLAINQSYLGRIGGSALTDPSIPLREAEIGNREQGTGNRNAELGNRRNDPAAAGSVRGIGNRSTGGASLDAIGIPASYVPFRNAHFLAAAVSWAEVIGAGRIYIGAVEPDSSGYPDCRPEYYRIFNRLIEAGTRPETRVEILTPLIHLRKHEIVKKGVELEAPFHLSWSCYRSSETACGTCDSCALRLRAFEQAGVSDVIPYSSRAGFPSCSEV
;
A
#
# COMPACT_ATOMS: atom_id res chain seq x y z
N MET A 1 -26.58 14.49 16.67
CA MET A 1 -26.44 14.28 15.21
C MET A 1 -25.36 15.25 14.71
N ARG A 2 -24.36 14.78 13.95
CA ARG A 2 -23.37 15.69 13.33
C ARG A 2 -24.06 16.49 12.22
N ASP A 3 -23.71 17.77 12.07
CA ASP A 3 -24.21 18.62 10.99
C ASP A 3 -23.92 17.97 9.62
N PRO A 4 -24.91 17.75 8.74
CA PRO A 4 -24.73 17.17 7.44
C PRO A 4 -23.72 17.91 6.54
N THR A 5 -23.58 19.23 6.76
CA THR A 5 -22.67 20.09 5.98
C THR A 5 -21.19 19.91 6.37
N ASN A 6 -20.91 19.31 7.53
CA ASN A 6 -19.56 19.11 8.08
C ASN A 6 -19.12 17.64 8.07
N ARG A 7 -19.79 16.77 7.31
CA ARG A 7 -19.38 15.37 7.21
C ARG A 7 -18.22 15.23 6.22
N PRO A 8 -17.22 14.37 6.52
CA PRO A 8 -16.19 14.04 5.54
C PRO A 8 -16.81 13.43 4.28
N GLN A 9 -16.37 13.92 3.12
CA GLN A 9 -16.80 13.37 1.82
C GLN A 9 -16.09 12.09 1.47
N ALA A 10 -14.90 11.88 2.03
CA ALA A 10 -14.06 10.73 1.76
C ALA A 10 -13.31 10.25 3.00
N VAL A 11 -13.01 8.94 3.00
CA VAL A 11 -12.00 8.32 3.87
C VAL A 11 -10.74 8.06 3.05
N VAL A 12 -9.57 8.46 3.55
CA VAL A 12 -8.28 8.14 2.94
C VAL A 12 -7.56 7.10 3.78
N LEU A 13 -7.22 5.95 3.20
CA LEU A 13 -6.32 4.98 3.80
C LEU A 13 -4.89 5.54 3.75
N LEU A 14 -4.39 6.01 4.88
CA LEU A 14 -3.14 6.73 5.02
C LEU A 14 -2.16 5.95 5.88
N SER A 15 -1.27 5.19 5.23
CA SER A 15 -0.24 4.40 5.91
C SER A 15 0.94 5.25 6.42
N GLY A 16 1.12 6.46 5.89
CA GLY A 16 2.32 7.27 6.08
C GLY A 16 3.40 7.05 5.00
N GLY A 17 3.21 6.08 4.11
CA GLY A 17 4.10 5.85 2.96
C GLY A 17 3.89 6.87 1.83
N MET A 18 4.84 6.90 0.88
CA MET A 18 4.87 7.83 -0.26
C MET A 18 3.56 7.82 -1.06
N ASP A 19 3.08 6.63 -1.47
CA ASP A 19 1.88 6.50 -2.30
C ASP A 19 0.63 6.99 -1.56
N SER A 20 0.48 6.64 -0.29
CA SER A 20 -0.65 7.09 0.52
C SER A 20 -0.62 8.60 0.78
N CYS A 21 0.59 9.20 0.86
CA CYS A 21 0.77 10.64 0.99
C CYS A 21 0.25 11.37 -0.26
N VAL A 22 0.61 10.90 -1.48
CA VAL A 22 0.11 11.45 -2.73
C VAL A 22 -1.39 11.21 -2.90
N THR A 23 -1.88 10.04 -2.50
CA THR A 23 -3.32 9.74 -2.48
C THR A 23 -4.10 10.72 -1.59
N ALA A 24 -3.54 11.07 -0.43
CA ALA A 24 -4.14 12.08 0.45
C ALA A 24 -4.16 13.46 -0.20
N ALA A 25 -3.11 13.85 -0.93
CA ALA A 25 -3.08 15.09 -1.70
C ALA A 25 -4.18 15.14 -2.76
N ILE A 26 -4.36 14.06 -3.52
CA ILE A 26 -5.43 13.94 -4.52
C ILE A 26 -6.81 14.04 -3.86
N ALA A 27 -7.06 13.28 -2.81
CA ALA A 27 -8.33 13.30 -2.10
C ALA A 27 -8.66 14.70 -1.56
N ARG A 28 -7.65 15.42 -1.08
CA ARG A 28 -7.78 16.81 -0.60
C ARG A 28 -8.09 17.81 -1.72
N GLN A 29 -7.63 17.56 -2.92
CA GLN A 29 -7.96 18.37 -4.10
C GLN A 29 -9.41 18.12 -4.57
N GLU A 30 -9.86 16.85 -4.53
CA GLU A 30 -11.16 16.44 -5.07
C GLU A 30 -12.32 16.55 -4.06
N CYS A 31 -12.02 16.61 -2.76
CA CYS A 31 -13.01 16.62 -1.69
C CYS A 31 -12.84 17.83 -0.76
N ARG A 32 -13.95 18.47 -0.40
CA ARG A 32 -13.94 19.60 0.55
C ARG A 32 -13.46 19.21 1.95
N SER A 33 -13.75 17.98 2.35
CA SER A 33 -13.33 17.43 3.63
C SER A 33 -13.03 15.94 3.50
N VAL A 34 -11.97 15.50 4.18
CA VAL A 34 -11.55 14.11 4.22
C VAL A 34 -11.35 13.65 5.65
N ALA A 35 -11.60 12.36 5.89
CA ALA A 35 -11.18 11.65 7.10
C ALA A 35 -9.99 10.75 6.76
N ALA A 36 -9.09 10.52 7.70
CA ALA A 36 -7.90 9.69 7.49
C ALA A 36 -7.94 8.44 8.36
N LEU A 37 -7.76 7.27 7.75
CA LEU A 37 -7.68 5.98 8.42
C LEU A 37 -6.27 5.42 8.35
N HIS A 38 -5.68 5.15 9.51
CA HIS A 38 -4.43 4.39 9.66
C HIS A 38 -4.72 3.00 10.22
N VAL A 39 -4.01 2.00 9.70
CA VAL A 39 -4.11 0.62 10.19
C VAL A 39 -2.73 0.11 10.54
N SER A 40 -2.53 -0.18 11.83
CA SER A 40 -1.40 -0.96 12.33
C SER A 40 -1.75 -2.44 12.20
N TYR A 41 -0.82 -3.25 11.67
CA TYR A 41 -1.04 -4.69 11.44
C TYR A 41 0.12 -5.56 11.94
N GLY A 42 0.97 -5.00 12.80
CA GLY A 42 2.15 -5.67 13.34
C GLY A 42 3.38 -5.55 12.43
N GLN A 43 3.41 -4.54 11.57
CA GLN A 43 4.57 -4.24 10.72
C GLN A 43 5.77 -3.76 11.54
N LEU A 44 6.99 -4.12 11.07
CA LEU A 44 8.25 -3.83 11.78
C LEU A 44 8.49 -2.33 12.03
N THR A 45 7.96 -1.46 11.18
CA THR A 45 8.09 0.01 11.27
C THR A 45 6.82 0.72 11.72
N GLU A 46 5.94 0.02 12.46
CA GLU A 46 4.62 0.52 12.88
C GLU A 46 4.69 1.90 13.54
N ALA A 47 5.58 2.09 14.51
CA ALA A 47 5.71 3.35 15.23
C ALA A 47 6.07 4.53 14.30
N ARG A 48 6.97 4.28 13.34
CA ARG A 48 7.40 5.32 12.38
C ARG A 48 6.30 5.65 11.35
N GLU A 49 5.59 4.63 10.87
CA GLU A 49 4.46 4.82 9.95
C GLU A 49 3.32 5.56 10.65
N ARG A 50 3.03 5.23 11.89
CA ARG A 50 2.05 5.94 12.70
C ARG A 50 2.41 7.41 12.90
N ARG A 51 3.67 7.70 13.20
CA ARG A 51 4.16 9.08 13.29
C ARG A 51 4.00 9.82 11.96
N ALA A 52 4.36 9.22 10.83
CA ALA A 52 4.16 9.81 9.52
C ALA A 52 2.68 10.10 9.23
N PHE A 53 1.78 9.18 9.59
CA PHE A 53 0.34 9.41 9.50
C PHE A 53 -0.10 10.66 10.27
N GLU A 54 0.31 10.80 11.53
CA GLU A 54 -0.07 11.97 12.35
C GLU A 54 0.51 13.27 11.80
N GLU A 55 1.77 13.25 11.35
CA GLU A 55 2.45 14.42 10.77
C GLU A 55 1.76 14.87 9.47
N ILE A 56 1.41 13.93 8.57
CA ILE A 56 0.68 14.24 7.33
C ILE A 56 -0.73 14.75 7.63
N CYS A 57 -1.43 14.15 8.59
CA CYS A 57 -2.73 14.63 9.03
C CYS A 57 -2.67 16.05 9.58
N ASN A 58 -1.63 16.38 10.35
CA ASN A 58 -1.41 17.73 10.88
C ASN A 58 -1.14 18.73 9.75
N TYR A 59 -0.27 18.37 8.80
CA TYR A 59 0.05 19.20 7.63
C TYR A 59 -1.22 19.57 6.85
N TYR A 60 -2.07 18.57 6.56
CA TYR A 60 -3.32 18.78 5.83
C TYR A 60 -4.48 19.27 6.71
N ARG A 61 -4.28 19.44 8.03
CA ARG A 61 -5.33 19.81 9.00
C ARG A 61 -6.54 18.89 8.94
N ILE A 62 -6.29 17.58 8.75
CA ILE A 62 -7.35 16.58 8.79
C ILE A 62 -7.76 16.39 10.25
N ALA A 63 -8.97 16.79 10.62
CA ALA A 63 -9.47 16.69 11.99
C ALA A 63 -10.04 15.30 12.32
N GLU A 64 -10.77 14.70 11.37
CA GLU A 64 -11.38 13.39 11.56
C GLU A 64 -10.35 12.29 11.25
N ARG A 65 -9.86 11.62 12.31
CA ARG A 65 -8.81 10.59 12.21
C ARG A 65 -9.22 9.36 12.97
N LEU A 66 -8.95 8.20 12.37
CA LEU A 66 -9.12 6.91 13.03
C LEU A 66 -7.84 6.09 12.83
N ALA A 67 -7.29 5.59 13.91
CA ALA A 67 -6.22 4.63 13.84
C ALA A 67 -6.65 3.36 14.57
N ILE A 68 -6.59 2.25 13.84
CA ILE A 68 -7.00 0.93 14.32
C ILE A 68 -5.82 -0.02 14.35
N ASN A 69 -5.94 -1.05 15.18
CA ASN A 69 -4.95 -2.10 15.31
C ASN A 69 -5.54 -3.42 14.80
N GLN A 70 -4.88 -4.00 13.79
CA GLN A 70 -5.17 -5.31 13.23
C GLN A 70 -3.94 -6.22 13.34
N SER A 71 -3.23 -6.17 14.47
CA SER A 71 -1.98 -6.93 14.74
C SER A 71 -2.15 -8.45 14.63
N TYR A 72 -3.38 -8.94 14.62
CA TYR A 72 -3.65 -10.36 14.32
C TYR A 72 -3.14 -10.76 12.92
N LEU A 73 -3.03 -9.83 11.96
CA LEU A 73 -2.47 -10.11 10.64
C LEU A 73 -0.99 -10.49 10.74
N GLY A 74 -0.23 -9.84 11.63
CA GLY A 74 1.14 -10.26 11.94
C GLY A 74 1.21 -11.64 12.59
N ARG A 75 0.23 -12.00 13.41
CA ARG A 75 0.15 -13.33 14.04
C ARG A 75 -0.26 -14.43 13.07
N ILE A 76 -0.99 -14.12 12.01
CA ILE A 76 -1.26 -15.04 10.89
C ILE A 76 0.06 -15.38 10.19
N GLY A 77 0.98 -14.40 10.08
CA GLY A 77 2.32 -14.60 9.54
C GLY A 77 2.38 -14.62 8.02
N GLY A 78 3.49 -15.16 7.50
CA GLY A 78 3.68 -15.33 6.05
C GLY A 78 4.20 -14.11 5.31
N SER A 79 4.69 -13.07 6.01
CA SER A 79 5.24 -11.88 5.38
C SER A 79 6.48 -11.36 6.11
N ALA A 80 7.50 -10.99 5.34
CA ALA A 80 8.70 -10.32 5.83
C ALA A 80 8.45 -8.93 6.43
N LEU A 81 7.28 -8.34 6.23
CA LEU A 81 6.91 -7.07 6.87
C LEU A 81 6.47 -7.24 8.32
N THR A 82 6.05 -8.43 8.72
CA THR A 82 5.51 -8.72 10.07
C THR A 82 6.33 -9.76 10.81
N ASP A 83 7.21 -10.50 10.13
CA ASP A 83 8.05 -11.55 10.70
C ASP A 83 9.54 -11.28 10.39
N PRO A 84 10.34 -10.91 11.39
CA PRO A 84 11.76 -10.63 11.21
C PRO A 84 12.59 -11.87 10.84
N SER A 85 12.07 -13.09 11.00
CA SER A 85 12.74 -14.32 10.58
C SER A 85 12.68 -14.55 9.07
N ILE A 86 11.77 -13.88 8.36
CA ILE A 86 11.67 -13.91 6.91
C ILE A 86 12.55 -12.79 6.33
N PRO A 87 13.60 -13.09 5.55
CA PRO A 87 14.50 -12.06 5.05
C PRO A 87 13.81 -11.09 4.09
N LEU A 88 13.94 -9.80 4.37
CA LEU A 88 13.63 -8.75 3.42
C LEU A 88 14.73 -8.72 2.35
N ARG A 89 14.34 -8.72 1.08
CA ARG A 89 15.30 -8.59 -0.02
C ARG A 89 16.09 -7.29 0.07
N GLU A 90 17.35 -7.36 -0.32
CA GLU A 90 18.15 -6.21 -0.69
C GLU A 90 17.92 -5.95 -2.17
N ALA A 91 17.78 -4.66 -2.53
CA ALA A 91 17.68 -4.28 -3.92
C ALA A 91 18.96 -4.71 -4.63
N GLU A 92 18.86 -5.52 -5.66
CA GLU A 92 19.99 -5.76 -6.56
C GLU A 92 20.34 -4.44 -7.24
N ILE A 93 21.47 -3.87 -6.88
CA ILE A 93 22.08 -2.71 -7.54
C ILE A 93 22.73 -3.24 -8.83
N GLY A 94 21.93 -3.53 -9.82
CA GLY A 94 22.37 -4.01 -11.13
C GLY A 94 21.36 -3.64 -12.20
N ASN A 95 21.88 -3.12 -13.32
CA ASN A 95 21.14 -2.77 -14.53
C ASN A 95 20.18 -3.89 -14.97
N ARG A 96 18.95 -3.88 -14.50
CA ARG A 96 17.87 -4.51 -15.26
C ARG A 96 17.32 -3.46 -16.21
N GLU A 97 17.98 -3.32 -17.36
CA GLU A 97 17.32 -2.80 -18.54
C GLU A 97 15.98 -3.52 -18.72
N GLN A 98 14.99 -2.74 -19.03
CA GLN A 98 13.59 -3.09 -19.25
C GLN A 98 13.49 -4.31 -20.18
N GLY A 99 13.32 -5.48 -19.61
CA GLY A 99 12.78 -6.62 -20.34
C GLY A 99 11.27 -6.40 -20.49
N THR A 100 10.85 -5.73 -21.57
CA THR A 100 9.49 -5.80 -22.09
C THR A 100 9.22 -7.22 -22.59
N GLY A 101 9.11 -8.15 -21.67
CA GLY A 101 8.71 -9.51 -21.93
C GLY A 101 7.19 -9.60 -21.91
N ASN A 102 6.60 -9.32 -23.06
CA ASN A 102 5.22 -9.71 -23.38
C ASN A 102 5.09 -11.23 -23.23
N ARG A 103 4.73 -11.72 -22.04
CA ARG A 103 4.30 -13.11 -21.85
C ARG A 103 2.79 -13.12 -21.70
N ASN A 104 2.12 -13.02 -22.85
CA ASN A 104 0.82 -13.63 -23.02
C ASN A 104 1.01 -15.14 -22.90
N ALA A 105 1.06 -15.65 -21.67
CA ALA A 105 0.86 -17.07 -21.43
C ALA A 105 -0.64 -17.32 -21.44
N GLU A 106 -1.08 -17.99 -22.49
CA GLU A 106 -2.39 -18.57 -22.68
C GLU A 106 -2.86 -19.27 -21.38
N LEU A 107 -3.75 -18.65 -20.66
CA LEU A 107 -4.55 -19.34 -19.65
C LEU A 107 -5.60 -20.15 -20.39
N GLY A 108 -5.22 -21.37 -20.74
CA GLY A 108 -6.09 -22.39 -21.29
C GLY A 108 -7.33 -22.55 -20.41
N ASN A 109 -8.44 -22.36 -21.05
CA ASN A 109 -9.80 -22.61 -20.63
C ASN A 109 -9.97 -24.05 -20.12
N ARG A 110 -9.83 -24.29 -18.80
CA ARG A 110 -10.26 -25.55 -18.19
C ARG A 110 -11.61 -25.35 -17.54
N ARG A 111 -12.64 -25.60 -18.34
CA ARG A 111 -14.00 -25.81 -17.85
C ARG A 111 -14.08 -27.21 -17.24
N ASN A 112 -14.67 -27.25 -16.04
CA ASN A 112 -15.46 -28.30 -15.41
C ASN A 112 -15.04 -29.76 -15.64
N ASP A 113 -14.45 -30.36 -14.60
CA ASP A 113 -14.57 -31.78 -14.34
C ASP A 113 -14.99 -32.00 -12.88
N PRO A 114 -16.19 -32.56 -12.60
CA PRO A 114 -16.70 -32.77 -11.25
C PRO A 114 -16.41 -34.20 -10.78
N ALA A 115 -15.14 -34.55 -10.54
CA ALA A 115 -14.82 -35.82 -9.89
C ALA A 115 -13.39 -35.83 -9.34
N ALA A 116 -13.17 -35.27 -8.13
CA ALA A 116 -12.11 -35.73 -7.24
C ALA A 116 -12.37 -35.21 -5.82
N ALA A 117 -13.33 -35.80 -5.13
CA ALA A 117 -13.39 -35.78 -3.67
C ALA A 117 -12.26 -36.67 -3.15
N GLY A 118 -11.15 -36.07 -2.70
CA GLY A 118 -9.97 -36.78 -2.22
C GLY A 118 -9.35 -36.08 -1.02
N SER A 119 -9.73 -36.54 0.18
CA SER A 119 -8.91 -36.61 1.39
C SER A 119 -8.13 -35.36 1.82
N VAL A 120 -8.68 -34.62 2.77
CA VAL A 120 -7.96 -33.67 3.63
C VAL A 120 -6.96 -34.46 4.47
N ARG A 121 -5.69 -34.47 4.08
CA ARG A 121 -4.57 -34.94 4.92
C ARG A 121 -4.04 -33.78 5.74
N GLY A 122 -3.88 -34.07 7.04
CA GLY A 122 -3.47 -33.17 8.10
C GLY A 122 -2.26 -32.30 7.76
N ILE A 123 -2.31 -31.09 8.28
CA ILE A 123 -1.22 -30.11 8.25
C ILE A 123 -0.12 -30.63 9.19
N GLY A 124 0.78 -31.42 8.63
CA GLY A 124 2.04 -31.79 9.28
C GLY A 124 2.99 -30.60 9.25
N ASN A 125 3.44 -30.21 10.43
CA ASN A 125 4.52 -29.26 10.66
C ASN A 125 5.77 -29.69 9.89
N ARG A 126 6.07 -29.07 8.74
CA ARG A 126 7.34 -29.22 8.03
C ARG A 126 8.19 -27.99 8.26
N SER A 127 9.09 -28.10 9.23
CA SER A 127 10.35 -27.36 9.25
C SER A 127 11.15 -27.76 7.99
N THR A 128 11.09 -26.97 6.95
CA THR A 128 11.99 -27.08 5.81
C THR A 128 12.40 -25.70 5.35
N GLY A 129 13.71 -25.55 5.18
CA GLY A 129 14.40 -24.33 4.75
C GLY A 129 13.74 -23.62 3.58
N GLY A 130 13.82 -22.33 3.63
CA GLY A 130 13.42 -21.27 2.73
C GLY A 130 13.02 -21.65 1.32
N ALA A 131 11.80 -22.13 1.13
CA ALA A 131 11.15 -22.01 -0.17
C ALA A 131 10.63 -20.57 -0.25
N SER A 132 11.41 -19.70 -0.88
CA SER A 132 11.02 -18.37 -1.29
C SER A 132 9.66 -18.47 -2.02
N LEU A 133 8.64 -17.70 -1.58
CA LEU A 133 7.39 -17.51 -2.33
C LEU A 133 7.64 -16.98 -3.76
N ASP A 134 8.87 -16.65 -4.08
CA ASP A 134 9.40 -16.21 -5.38
C ASP A 134 9.14 -17.15 -6.55
N ALA A 135 8.93 -18.44 -6.33
CA ALA A 135 8.58 -19.40 -7.38
C ALA A 135 7.23 -19.08 -8.06
N ILE A 136 6.38 -18.27 -7.42
CA ILE A 136 5.07 -17.87 -7.94
C ILE A 136 5.05 -16.37 -8.32
N GLY A 137 6.17 -15.63 -8.15
CA GLY A 137 6.28 -14.22 -8.50
C GLY A 137 5.62 -13.26 -7.50
N ILE A 138 5.26 -13.72 -6.29
CA ILE A 138 4.73 -12.88 -5.20
C ILE A 138 5.86 -12.58 -4.22
N PRO A 139 6.14 -11.29 -3.89
CA PRO A 139 7.23 -10.95 -3.00
C PRO A 139 6.97 -11.39 -1.56
N ALA A 140 8.05 -11.68 -0.82
CA ALA A 140 8.02 -12.00 0.61
C ALA A 140 7.40 -10.91 1.49
N SER A 141 7.35 -9.66 1.01
CA SER A 141 6.69 -8.52 1.66
C SER A 141 5.16 -8.49 1.50
N TYR A 142 4.57 -9.40 0.73
CA TYR A 142 3.13 -9.52 0.63
C TYR A 142 2.53 -10.02 1.95
N VAL A 143 1.62 -9.26 2.55
CA VAL A 143 0.81 -9.72 3.69
C VAL A 143 -0.49 -10.27 3.12
N PRO A 144 -0.77 -11.58 3.29
CA PRO A 144 -1.91 -12.23 2.63
C PRO A 144 -3.23 -11.51 2.89
N PHE A 145 -3.89 -11.09 1.79
CA PHE A 145 -5.24 -10.50 1.78
C PHE A 145 -5.38 -9.23 2.65
N ARG A 146 -4.27 -8.53 2.94
CA ARG A 146 -4.24 -7.38 3.86
C ARG A 146 -5.18 -6.25 3.43
N ASN A 147 -5.21 -5.91 2.14
CA ASN A 147 -6.02 -4.79 1.65
C ASN A 147 -7.53 -5.04 1.87
N ALA A 148 -7.99 -6.30 1.89
CA ALA A 148 -9.39 -6.61 2.22
C ALA A 148 -9.76 -6.22 3.65
N HIS A 149 -8.87 -6.49 4.61
CA HIS A 149 -9.07 -6.12 6.01
C HIS A 149 -9.10 -4.59 6.19
N PHE A 150 -8.21 -3.89 5.50
CA PHE A 150 -8.17 -2.43 5.54
C PHE A 150 -9.40 -1.80 4.91
N LEU A 151 -9.82 -2.30 3.76
CA LEU A 151 -11.01 -1.84 3.06
C LEU A 151 -12.28 -2.14 3.85
N ALA A 152 -12.42 -3.31 4.47
CA ALA A 152 -13.56 -3.63 5.31
C ALA A 152 -13.73 -2.65 6.47
N ALA A 153 -12.62 -2.29 7.14
CA ALA A 153 -12.63 -1.29 8.19
C ALA A 153 -12.98 0.11 7.65
N ALA A 154 -12.42 0.49 6.49
CA ALA A 154 -12.70 1.77 5.84
C ALA A 154 -14.17 1.90 5.42
N VAL A 155 -14.77 0.83 4.86
CA VAL A 155 -16.18 0.80 4.47
C VAL A 155 -17.08 0.95 5.69
N SER A 156 -16.82 0.18 6.75
CA SER A 156 -17.59 0.28 8.00
C SER A 156 -17.54 1.71 8.57
N TRP A 157 -16.38 2.33 8.55
CA TRP A 157 -16.25 3.70 9.06
C TRP A 157 -16.89 4.72 8.12
N ALA A 158 -16.69 4.61 6.81
CA ALA A 158 -17.32 5.48 5.81
C ALA A 158 -18.85 5.47 5.92
N GLU A 159 -19.46 4.29 6.09
CA GLU A 159 -20.91 4.16 6.30
C GLU A 159 -21.38 4.90 7.56
N VAL A 160 -20.63 4.81 8.66
CA VAL A 160 -20.98 5.47 9.94
C VAL A 160 -20.86 6.99 9.84
N ILE A 161 -19.82 7.51 9.20
CA ILE A 161 -19.61 8.97 9.10
C ILE A 161 -20.33 9.59 7.88
N GLY A 162 -20.88 8.76 7.00
CA GLY A 162 -21.59 9.19 5.79
C GLY A 162 -20.65 9.66 4.67
N ALA A 163 -19.41 9.15 4.62
CA ALA A 163 -18.48 9.40 3.52
C ALA A 163 -18.86 8.53 2.30
N GLY A 164 -18.86 9.13 1.11
CA GLY A 164 -19.22 8.44 -0.13
C GLY A 164 -18.02 7.86 -0.90
N ARG A 165 -16.78 8.15 -0.47
CA ARG A 165 -15.57 7.74 -1.18
C ARG A 165 -14.52 7.18 -0.22
N ILE A 166 -13.78 6.19 -0.69
CA ILE A 166 -12.59 5.65 0.00
C ILE A 166 -11.42 5.73 -0.97
N TYR A 167 -10.36 6.42 -0.59
CA TYR A 167 -9.13 6.52 -1.37
C TYR A 167 -8.07 5.58 -0.81
N ILE A 168 -7.45 4.79 -1.69
CA ILE A 168 -6.32 3.91 -1.35
C ILE A 168 -5.19 4.07 -2.37
N GLY A 169 -3.95 4.18 -1.88
CA GLY A 169 -2.74 4.32 -2.68
C GLY A 169 -2.22 2.99 -3.23
N ALA A 170 -3.08 2.21 -3.86
CA ALA A 170 -2.69 0.97 -4.53
C ALA A 170 -2.07 1.25 -5.90
N VAL A 171 -1.04 0.46 -6.26
CA VAL A 171 -0.26 0.61 -7.49
C VAL A 171 -0.06 -0.75 -8.13
N GLU A 172 -0.43 -0.95 -9.37
CA GLU A 172 -0.25 -2.22 -10.09
C GLU A 172 1.12 -2.34 -10.77
N PRO A 173 1.61 -1.34 -11.57
CA PRO A 173 2.80 -1.51 -12.39
C PRO A 173 4.08 -1.85 -11.62
N ASP A 174 4.24 -1.24 -10.43
CA ASP A 174 5.43 -1.40 -9.59
C ASP A 174 5.14 -2.16 -8.28
N SER A 175 3.95 -2.78 -8.17
CA SER A 175 3.48 -3.45 -6.94
C SER A 175 4.02 -4.85 -6.79
N SER A 176 5.05 -5.22 -7.55
CA SER A 176 5.72 -6.51 -7.37
C SER A 176 4.78 -7.74 -7.44
N GLY A 177 3.61 -7.62 -8.08
CA GLY A 177 2.69 -8.74 -8.26
C GLY A 177 1.72 -9.01 -7.11
N TYR A 178 1.47 -8.04 -6.21
CA TYR A 178 0.46 -8.22 -5.14
C TYR A 178 -0.93 -8.46 -5.73
N PRO A 179 -1.60 -9.59 -5.40
CA PRO A 179 -2.92 -9.92 -5.96
C PRO A 179 -3.99 -8.88 -5.63
N ASP A 180 -3.90 -8.27 -4.45
CA ASP A 180 -4.83 -7.27 -3.91
C ASP A 180 -4.49 -5.82 -4.29
N CYS A 181 -3.60 -5.63 -5.30
CA CYS A 181 -3.30 -4.34 -5.92
C CYS A 181 -3.73 -4.25 -7.39
N ARG A 182 -4.54 -5.20 -7.88
CA ARG A 182 -5.02 -5.23 -9.27
C ARG A 182 -6.32 -4.44 -9.42
N PRO A 183 -6.59 -3.77 -10.55
CA PRO A 183 -7.84 -3.05 -10.80
C PRO A 183 -9.09 -3.93 -10.62
N GLU A 184 -9.03 -5.19 -11.09
CA GLU A 184 -10.11 -6.15 -10.97
C GLU A 184 -10.49 -6.43 -9.50
N TYR A 185 -9.50 -6.46 -8.58
CA TYR A 185 -9.74 -6.65 -7.16
C TYR A 185 -10.65 -5.53 -6.60
N TYR A 186 -10.37 -4.27 -6.93
CA TYR A 186 -11.17 -3.12 -6.46
C TYR A 186 -12.54 -3.06 -7.11
N ARG A 187 -12.65 -3.45 -8.39
CA ARG A 187 -13.94 -3.56 -9.07
C ARG A 187 -14.86 -4.57 -8.38
N ILE A 188 -14.32 -5.74 -8.01
CA ILE A 188 -15.08 -6.76 -7.27
C ILE A 188 -15.42 -6.27 -5.87
N PHE A 189 -14.49 -5.58 -5.19
CA PHE A 189 -14.72 -5.08 -3.84
C PHE A 189 -15.83 -4.00 -3.82
N ASN A 190 -15.89 -3.12 -4.82
CA ASN A 190 -16.98 -2.15 -4.97
C ASN A 190 -18.34 -2.86 -5.09
N ARG A 191 -18.43 -3.96 -5.85
CA ARG A 191 -19.66 -4.77 -5.89
C ARG A 191 -20.00 -5.43 -4.55
N LEU A 192 -18.98 -5.82 -3.78
CA LEU A 192 -19.18 -6.34 -2.43
C LEU A 192 -19.76 -5.27 -1.49
N ILE A 193 -19.29 -4.02 -1.62
CA ILE A 193 -19.85 -2.88 -0.86
C ILE A 193 -21.32 -2.69 -1.17
N GLU A 194 -21.70 -2.66 -2.46
CA GLU A 194 -23.09 -2.52 -2.90
C GLU A 194 -24.00 -3.61 -2.32
N ALA A 195 -23.49 -4.85 -2.26
CA ALA A 195 -24.25 -5.99 -1.76
C ALA A 195 -24.26 -6.09 -0.22
N GLY A 196 -23.26 -5.55 0.46
CA GLY A 196 -23.00 -5.78 1.88
C GLY A 196 -23.24 -4.60 2.81
N THR A 197 -23.64 -3.44 2.30
CA THR A 197 -23.95 -2.25 3.10
C THR A 197 -25.45 -1.95 3.11
N ARG A 198 -25.87 -0.95 3.88
CA ARG A 198 -27.29 -0.53 3.92
C ARG A 198 -27.76 -0.05 2.56
N PRO A 199 -29.04 -0.20 2.22
CA PRO A 199 -29.58 0.18 0.90
C PRO A 199 -29.36 1.65 0.51
N GLU A 200 -29.27 2.55 1.48
CA GLU A 200 -29.01 3.97 1.30
C GLU A 200 -27.51 4.33 1.22
N THR A 201 -26.63 3.41 1.60
CA THR A 201 -25.17 3.63 1.58
C THR A 201 -24.67 3.73 0.14
N ARG A 202 -23.87 4.75 -0.13
CA ARG A 202 -23.20 4.96 -1.42
C ARG A 202 -21.73 5.21 -1.14
N VAL A 203 -20.94 4.14 -1.15
CA VAL A 203 -19.50 4.18 -0.91
C VAL A 203 -18.79 3.55 -2.10
N GLU A 204 -17.78 4.25 -2.63
CA GLU A 204 -16.94 3.79 -3.73
C GLU A 204 -15.48 3.84 -3.34
N ILE A 205 -14.73 2.77 -3.66
CA ILE A 205 -13.27 2.74 -3.53
C ILE A 205 -12.66 3.33 -4.79
N LEU A 206 -11.79 4.31 -4.59
CA LEU A 206 -11.02 4.98 -5.63
C LEU A 206 -9.54 4.67 -5.47
N THR A 207 -8.89 4.33 -6.58
CA THR A 207 -7.49 3.95 -6.67
C THR A 207 -6.74 4.87 -7.65
N PRO A 208 -6.54 6.15 -7.30
CA PRO A 208 -6.07 7.16 -8.25
C PRO A 208 -4.67 6.90 -8.81
N LEU A 209 -3.88 6.06 -8.14
CA LEU A 209 -2.51 5.73 -8.52
C LEU A 209 -2.37 4.37 -9.21
N ILE A 210 -3.47 3.64 -9.41
CA ILE A 210 -3.44 2.20 -9.74
C ILE A 210 -2.61 1.88 -11.00
N HIS A 211 -2.62 2.75 -12.00
CA HIS A 211 -1.91 2.57 -13.27
C HIS A 211 -0.61 3.38 -13.37
N LEU A 212 -0.28 4.19 -12.36
CA LEU A 212 0.90 5.05 -12.38
C LEU A 212 2.17 4.29 -11.97
N ARG A 213 3.28 4.56 -12.65
CA ARG A 213 4.61 4.13 -12.20
C ARG A 213 5.09 5.01 -11.05
N LYS A 214 6.04 4.53 -10.26
CA LYS A 214 6.55 5.25 -9.07
C LYS A 214 7.04 6.67 -9.37
N HIS A 215 7.74 6.89 -10.48
CA HIS A 215 8.20 8.22 -10.86
C HIS A 215 7.05 9.16 -11.27
N GLU A 216 5.96 8.64 -11.86
CA GLU A 216 4.77 9.40 -12.18
C GLU A 216 4.01 9.80 -10.90
N ILE A 217 4.00 8.92 -9.90
CA ILE A 217 3.45 9.21 -8.57
C ILE A 217 4.24 10.34 -7.91
N VAL A 218 5.59 10.31 -7.99
CA VAL A 218 6.42 11.41 -7.47
C VAL A 218 6.11 12.72 -8.19
N LYS A 219 6.07 12.73 -9.53
CA LYS A 219 5.70 13.94 -10.31
C LYS A 219 4.34 14.47 -9.90
N LYS A 220 3.34 13.58 -9.78
CA LYS A 220 2.00 13.96 -9.33
C LYS A 220 2.00 14.54 -7.91
N GLY A 221 2.79 13.96 -7.01
CA GLY A 221 2.94 14.47 -5.65
C GLY A 221 3.63 15.83 -5.60
N VAL A 222 4.62 16.09 -6.46
CA VAL A 222 5.25 17.41 -6.59
C VAL A 222 4.24 18.45 -7.10
N GLU A 223 3.45 18.13 -8.13
CA GLU A 223 2.39 19.00 -8.64
C GLU A 223 1.35 19.37 -7.56
N LEU A 224 1.06 18.44 -6.66
CA LEU A 224 0.08 18.61 -5.58
C LEU A 224 0.70 19.10 -4.26
N GLU A 225 1.98 19.44 -4.26
CA GLU A 225 2.72 19.85 -3.05
C GLU A 225 2.59 18.84 -1.90
N ALA A 226 2.58 17.54 -2.24
CA ALA A 226 2.49 16.48 -1.25
C ALA A 226 3.70 16.52 -0.30
N PRO A 227 3.50 16.41 1.02
CA PRO A 227 4.57 16.55 2.00
C PRO A 227 5.45 15.29 2.06
N PHE A 228 6.22 15.03 1.02
CA PHE A 228 7.10 13.86 0.93
C PHE A 228 8.11 13.75 2.09
N HIS A 229 8.52 14.88 2.67
CA HIS A 229 9.40 14.95 3.84
C HIS A 229 8.80 14.33 5.11
N LEU A 230 7.48 14.21 5.19
CA LEU A 230 6.75 13.57 6.28
C LEU A 230 6.49 12.08 6.02
N SER A 231 6.59 11.63 4.76
CA SER A 231 6.31 10.25 4.38
C SER A 231 7.48 9.32 4.70
N TRP A 232 7.19 8.05 4.97
CA TRP A 232 8.19 7.04 5.31
C TRP A 232 7.99 5.75 4.52
N SER A 233 9.08 5.20 3.98
CA SER A 233 9.04 3.99 3.17
C SER A 233 10.00 2.89 3.63
N CYS A 234 11.02 3.21 4.44
CA CYS A 234 12.02 2.22 4.86
C CYS A 234 11.39 1.11 5.72
N TYR A 235 11.68 -0.14 5.40
CA TYR A 235 11.20 -1.31 6.15
C TYR A 235 12.09 -1.68 7.36
N ARG A 236 13.31 -1.12 7.46
CA ARG A 236 14.35 -1.55 8.42
C ARG A 236 14.65 -0.54 9.51
N SER A 237 14.40 0.72 9.27
CA SER A 237 14.82 1.81 10.17
C SER A 237 13.70 2.81 10.37
N SER A 238 13.68 3.44 11.54
CA SER A 238 12.65 4.41 11.94
C SER A 238 13.12 5.87 11.94
N GLU A 239 14.43 6.13 12.01
CA GLU A 239 14.98 7.50 12.11
C GLU A 239 15.66 7.95 10.81
N THR A 240 16.55 7.14 10.27
CA THR A 240 17.26 7.39 9.01
C THR A 240 17.00 6.21 8.08
N ALA A 241 16.47 6.45 6.88
CA ALA A 241 16.15 5.39 5.94
C ALA A 241 17.44 4.64 5.53
N CYS A 242 17.40 3.30 5.46
CA CYS A 242 18.60 2.51 5.19
C CYS A 242 19.18 2.71 3.78
N GLY A 243 18.37 3.09 2.81
CA GLY A 243 18.76 3.29 1.40
C GLY A 243 18.97 2.01 0.59
N THR A 244 18.96 0.82 1.23
CA THR A 244 19.31 -0.45 0.59
C THR A 244 18.17 -1.46 0.50
N CYS A 245 17.10 -1.35 1.31
CA CYS A 245 15.94 -2.24 1.16
C CYS A 245 15.16 -1.91 -0.12
N ASP A 246 14.39 -2.87 -0.62
CA ASP A 246 13.60 -2.72 -1.86
C ASP A 246 12.77 -1.43 -1.88
N SER A 247 12.10 -1.11 -0.77
CA SER A 247 11.28 0.10 -0.68
C SER A 247 12.09 1.40 -0.77
N CYS A 248 13.28 1.44 -0.14
CA CYS A 248 14.18 2.59 -0.28
C CYS A 248 14.71 2.73 -1.70
N ALA A 249 15.13 1.63 -2.32
CA ALA A 249 15.65 1.64 -3.69
C ALA A 249 14.57 2.04 -4.72
N LEU A 250 13.34 1.54 -4.56
CA LEU A 250 12.21 1.95 -5.40
C LEU A 250 11.91 3.43 -5.24
N ARG A 251 11.92 3.94 -4.01
CA ARG A 251 11.69 5.36 -3.73
C ARG A 251 12.78 6.24 -4.31
N LEU A 252 14.05 5.96 -4.06
CA LEU A 252 15.19 6.72 -4.59
C LEU A 252 15.16 6.76 -6.11
N ARG A 253 14.95 5.62 -6.76
CA ARG A 253 14.83 5.53 -8.23
C ARG A 253 13.64 6.34 -8.76
N ALA A 254 12.51 6.33 -8.05
CA ALA A 254 11.33 7.10 -8.46
C ALA A 254 11.60 8.60 -8.43
N PHE A 255 12.27 9.10 -7.39
CA PHE A 255 12.64 10.52 -7.30
C PHE A 255 13.67 10.91 -8.36
N GLU A 256 14.71 10.09 -8.59
CA GLU A 256 15.69 10.29 -9.66
C GLU A 256 15.03 10.35 -11.04
N GLN A 257 14.17 9.38 -11.39
CA GLN A 257 13.44 9.35 -12.65
C GLN A 257 12.42 10.48 -12.80
N ALA A 258 11.93 11.03 -11.68
CA ALA A 258 11.09 12.21 -11.69
C ALA A 258 11.88 13.51 -11.87
N GLY A 259 13.22 13.47 -11.78
CA GLY A 259 14.11 14.63 -11.90
C GLY A 259 14.12 15.51 -10.64
N VAL A 260 13.78 14.95 -9.47
CA VAL A 260 13.75 15.66 -8.18
C VAL A 260 14.50 14.88 -7.11
N SER A 261 15.04 15.58 -6.12
CA SER A 261 15.74 14.96 -5.00
C SER A 261 14.76 14.50 -3.92
N ASP A 262 14.97 13.30 -3.37
CA ASP A 262 14.22 12.86 -2.20
C ASP A 262 14.71 13.58 -0.94
N VAL A 263 13.76 14.07 -0.17
CA VAL A 263 13.99 14.98 0.97
C VAL A 263 14.12 14.27 2.32
N ILE A 264 13.92 12.94 2.41
CA ILE A 264 14.12 12.21 3.66
C ILE A 264 15.61 11.84 3.87
N PRO A 265 16.05 11.69 5.15
CA PRO A 265 17.43 11.30 5.43
C PRO A 265 17.68 9.82 5.12
N TYR A 266 18.86 9.54 4.53
CA TYR A 266 19.34 8.19 4.23
C TYR A 266 20.70 7.93 4.87
N SER A 267 20.88 6.74 5.46
CA SER A 267 22.21 6.29 5.96
C SER A 267 23.13 5.83 4.83
N SER A 268 22.56 5.37 3.71
CA SER A 268 23.27 5.03 2.49
C SER A 268 22.40 5.39 1.29
N ARG A 269 23.00 5.92 0.25
CA ARG A 269 22.39 6.12 -1.07
C ARG A 269 23.11 5.27 -2.10
N ALA A 270 23.38 4.01 -1.78
CA ALA A 270 24.14 3.11 -2.63
C ALA A 270 23.62 3.14 -4.07
N GLY A 271 24.47 3.57 -5.02
CA GLY A 271 24.14 3.67 -6.44
C GLY A 271 23.37 4.93 -6.86
N PHE A 272 23.08 5.88 -5.95
CA PHE A 272 22.41 7.14 -6.27
C PHE A 272 23.34 8.33 -5.94
N PRO A 273 23.36 9.39 -6.76
CA PRO A 273 24.22 10.54 -6.53
C PRO A 273 23.87 11.22 -5.18
N SER A 274 24.91 11.59 -4.43
CA SER A 274 24.76 12.48 -3.28
C SER A 274 24.32 13.85 -3.78
N CYS A 275 23.28 14.45 -3.16
CA CYS A 275 23.04 15.87 -3.36
C CYS A 275 24.30 16.62 -2.86
N SER A 276 25.19 17.02 -3.75
CA SER A 276 26.12 18.10 -3.50
C SER A 276 25.31 19.40 -3.50
N GLU A 277 25.46 20.15 -2.42
CA GLU A 277 24.93 21.47 -2.16
C GLU A 277 24.84 22.34 -3.42
N VAL A 278 23.62 22.85 -3.70
CA VAL A 278 23.43 24.03 -4.52
C VAL A 278 22.76 25.08 -3.66
#